data_059213f364c20b8c7a0e07e99b83e4dc
#
_entry.id   059213f364c20b8c7a0e07e99b83e4dc
#
_cell.length_a   1.000
_cell.length_b   1.000
_cell.length_c   1.000
_cell.angle_alpha   90.00
_cell.angle_beta   90.00
_cell.angle_gamma   90.00
#
_symmetry.space_group_name_H-M   'P 1'
#
loop_
_entity.id
_entity.type
_entity.pdbx_description
1 polymer ?
#
loop_
_entity_poly.entity_id
_entity_poly.type
_entity_poly.pdbx_seq_one_letter_code
_entity_poly.pdbx_strand_id
1 'polypeptide(L)'
;MASSAWKGFITFGLISIPVKLFPAARSARVGLHQLHKVCKTRLKQPLFCPTCNRIVERSEVVKGYEYEDGKYVVIDPEEIKKITPESARSMEILAFVNEPEIDPLFFDSSYFVVPEGEGKKAYQLLLKTMEDKDRVAIAKITMHQREYTVFLRPYDHGIALHTMYFANEIREAPGYGKIENVKLSPQEIKLADQLVDNLSEHFNLKKYHDEFETRLKALIEAKQKGREIAATPRPERAPVIDMMAALKKSLEKTAQGRKTSPHTGLHTGREASAHEKRTRRKAS
;
A
#
# COMPACT_ATOMS: atom_id res chain seq x y z
N MET A 1 -16.60 -6.52 -11.51
CA MET A 1 -15.17 -6.74 -11.78
C MET A 1 -14.43 -5.42 -11.60
N ALA A 2 -13.22 -5.42 -11.05
CA ALA A 2 -12.43 -4.20 -10.95
C ALA A 2 -12.02 -3.74 -12.36
N SER A 3 -12.10 -2.44 -12.65
CA SER A 3 -11.59 -1.88 -13.89
C SER A 3 -10.06 -1.89 -13.87
N SER A 4 -9.42 -2.21 -15.01
CA SER A 4 -7.97 -2.10 -15.11
C SER A 4 -7.55 -0.63 -15.11
N ALA A 5 -6.48 -0.33 -14.37
CA ALA A 5 -5.88 1.01 -14.33
C ALA A 5 -5.06 1.29 -15.59
N TRP A 6 -4.49 0.26 -16.19
CA TRP A 6 -3.66 0.35 -17.40
C TRP A 6 -3.70 -0.96 -18.19
N LYS A 7 -3.48 -0.86 -19.49
CA LYS A 7 -3.38 -1.99 -20.42
C LYS A 7 -2.26 -1.70 -21.41
N GLY A 8 -1.37 -2.68 -21.61
CA GLY A 8 -0.25 -2.58 -22.54
C GLY A 8 0.60 -3.83 -22.54
N PHE A 9 1.89 -3.67 -22.77
CA PHE A 9 2.84 -4.76 -22.91
C PHE A 9 4.01 -4.58 -21.94
N ILE A 10 4.47 -5.67 -21.33
CA ILE A 10 5.80 -5.72 -20.72
C ILE A 10 6.76 -6.13 -21.81
N THR A 11 7.81 -5.34 -22.04
CA THR A 11 8.86 -5.67 -23.00
C THR A 11 10.13 -6.10 -22.26
N PHE A 12 10.64 -7.26 -22.64
CA PHE A 12 11.85 -7.86 -22.10
C PHE A 12 12.71 -8.39 -23.26
N GLY A 13 13.70 -7.63 -23.65
CA GLY A 13 14.44 -7.88 -24.89
C GLY A 13 13.49 -7.85 -26.10
N LEU A 14 13.44 -8.96 -26.85
CA LEU A 14 12.54 -9.11 -28.01
C LEU A 14 11.16 -9.69 -27.63
N ILE A 15 10.94 -10.01 -26.36
CA ILE A 15 9.68 -10.60 -25.88
C ILE A 15 8.73 -9.47 -25.51
N SER A 16 7.48 -9.55 -25.97
CA SER A 16 6.41 -8.62 -25.63
C SER A 16 5.26 -9.40 -25.00
N ILE A 17 4.89 -9.06 -23.78
CA ILE A 17 3.91 -9.75 -22.94
C ILE A 17 2.69 -8.85 -22.77
N PRO A 18 1.54 -9.13 -23.36
CA PRO A 18 0.33 -8.35 -23.15
C PRO A 18 -0.19 -8.51 -21.72
N VAL A 19 -0.38 -7.39 -21.02
CA VAL A 19 -0.81 -7.37 -19.61
C VAL A 19 -1.81 -6.27 -19.31
N LYS A 20 -2.54 -6.46 -18.22
CA LYS A 20 -3.37 -5.44 -17.56
C LYS A 20 -2.92 -5.23 -16.12
N LEU A 21 -2.97 -3.99 -15.66
CA LEU A 21 -2.72 -3.63 -14.28
C LEU A 21 -4.04 -3.40 -13.54
N PHE A 22 -4.20 -4.04 -12.40
CA PHE A 22 -5.33 -3.84 -11.50
C PHE A 22 -4.81 -3.31 -10.17
N PRO A 23 -5.42 -2.26 -9.58
CA PRO A 23 -5.04 -1.78 -8.26
C PRO A 23 -5.06 -2.91 -7.24
N ALA A 24 -3.95 -3.12 -6.52
CA ALA A 24 -3.82 -4.18 -5.51
C ALA A 24 -4.54 -3.83 -4.21
N ALA A 25 -4.75 -2.54 -3.94
CA ALA A 25 -5.45 -2.04 -2.77
C ALA A 25 -6.49 -0.99 -3.15
N ARG A 26 -7.51 -0.87 -2.34
CA ARG A 26 -8.53 0.20 -2.45
C ARG A 26 -8.82 0.77 -1.07
N SER A 27 -9.09 2.06 -1.00
CA SER A 27 -9.60 2.64 0.24
C SER A 27 -11.01 2.10 0.52
N ALA A 28 -11.21 1.59 1.73
CA ALA A 28 -12.49 1.09 2.22
C ALA A 28 -13.19 2.09 3.16
N ARG A 29 -12.77 3.36 3.15
CA ARG A 29 -13.29 4.38 4.06
C ARG A 29 -14.76 4.67 3.84
N VAL A 30 -15.49 4.90 4.94
CA VAL A 30 -16.88 5.38 4.89
C VAL A 30 -16.90 6.79 4.30
N GLY A 31 -17.54 6.93 3.13
CA GLY A 31 -17.70 8.21 2.46
C GLY A 31 -18.83 9.04 3.10
N LEU A 32 -18.48 10.19 3.69
CA LEU A 32 -19.45 11.17 4.17
C LEU A 32 -19.63 12.27 3.12
N HIS A 33 -20.88 12.61 2.82
CA HIS A 33 -21.22 13.70 1.90
C HIS A 33 -21.46 15.00 2.64
N GLN A 34 -21.07 16.11 2.03
CA GLN A 34 -21.38 17.44 2.54
C GLN A 34 -22.87 17.76 2.28
N LEU A 35 -23.58 18.07 3.34
CA LEU A 35 -25.00 18.41 3.29
C LEU A 35 -25.22 19.83 3.80
N HIS A 36 -26.21 20.53 3.21
CA HIS A 36 -26.68 21.81 3.73
C HIS A 36 -27.31 21.62 5.10
N LYS A 37 -26.88 22.42 6.10
CA LYS A 37 -27.29 22.24 7.51
C LYS A 37 -28.81 22.29 7.70
N VAL A 38 -29.50 23.16 6.95
CA VAL A 38 -30.94 23.38 7.10
C VAL A 38 -31.75 22.31 6.38
N CYS A 39 -31.63 22.20 5.05
CA CYS A 39 -32.45 21.32 4.22
C CYS A 39 -31.90 19.90 4.06
N LYS A 40 -30.68 19.60 4.58
CA LYS A 40 -30.00 18.29 4.50
C LYS A 40 -29.75 17.80 3.07
N THR A 41 -29.87 18.66 2.09
CA THR A 41 -29.62 18.33 0.69
C THR A 41 -28.09 18.28 0.43
N ARG A 42 -27.66 17.34 -0.40
CA ARG A 42 -26.25 17.21 -0.81
C ARG A 42 -25.80 18.46 -1.57
N LEU A 43 -24.70 19.04 -1.12
CA LEU A 43 -24.11 20.20 -1.78
C LEU A 43 -23.43 19.80 -3.10
N LYS A 44 -23.58 20.66 -4.12
CA LYS A 44 -22.82 20.62 -5.38
C LYS A 44 -21.72 21.65 -5.31
N GLN A 45 -20.59 21.36 -5.94
CA GLN A 45 -19.45 22.29 -6.05
C GLN A 45 -19.27 22.67 -7.52
N PRO A 46 -19.99 23.71 -8.00
CA PRO A 46 -19.80 24.21 -9.36
C PRO A 46 -18.49 24.95 -9.49
N LEU A 47 -17.91 24.94 -10.69
CA LEU A 47 -16.77 25.76 -11.02
C LEU A 47 -17.25 27.21 -11.21
N PHE A 48 -16.65 28.15 -10.50
CA PHE A 48 -17.02 29.56 -10.56
C PHE A 48 -15.84 30.40 -11.06
N CYS A 49 -16.08 31.23 -12.07
CA CYS A 49 -15.09 32.19 -12.56
C CYS A 49 -15.28 33.54 -11.85
N PRO A 50 -14.34 33.98 -11.02
CA PRO A 50 -14.49 35.23 -10.26
C PRO A 50 -14.48 36.46 -11.16
N THR A 51 -13.75 36.45 -12.27
CA THR A 51 -13.67 37.56 -13.23
C THR A 51 -14.97 37.74 -14.02
N CYS A 52 -15.54 36.61 -14.51
CA CYS A 52 -16.80 36.62 -15.26
C CYS A 52 -18.04 36.63 -14.35
N ASN A 53 -17.85 36.42 -13.04
CA ASN A 53 -18.88 36.35 -12.01
C ASN A 53 -20.01 35.36 -12.35
N ARG A 54 -19.64 34.19 -12.91
CA ARG A 54 -20.60 33.14 -13.28
C ARG A 54 -20.05 31.71 -13.06
N ILE A 55 -20.97 30.77 -12.98
CA ILE A 55 -20.64 29.35 -13.02
C ILE A 55 -20.22 29.01 -14.46
N VAL A 56 -19.12 28.24 -14.59
CA VAL A 56 -18.59 27.75 -15.86
C VAL A 56 -18.75 26.25 -16.00
N GLU A 57 -19.01 25.82 -17.23
CA GLU A 57 -19.12 24.39 -17.55
C GLU A 57 -17.73 23.78 -17.72
N ARG A 58 -17.63 22.45 -17.52
CA ARG A 58 -16.34 21.75 -17.67
C ARG A 58 -15.76 21.85 -19.09
N SER A 59 -16.60 22.00 -20.09
CA SER A 59 -16.22 22.23 -21.49
C SER A 59 -15.53 23.56 -21.73
N GLU A 60 -15.75 24.54 -20.86
CA GLU A 60 -15.11 25.88 -20.92
C GLU A 60 -13.77 25.93 -20.16
N VAL A 61 -13.38 24.82 -19.50
CA VAL A 61 -12.18 24.78 -18.65
C VAL A 61 -10.99 24.30 -19.47
N VAL A 62 -9.92 25.09 -19.47
CA VAL A 62 -8.63 24.75 -20.05
C VAL A 62 -7.59 24.53 -18.93
N LYS A 63 -6.49 23.86 -19.23
CA LYS A 63 -5.36 23.71 -18.32
C LYS A 63 -4.36 24.83 -18.56
N GLY A 64 -3.91 25.48 -17.50
CA GLY A 64 -2.88 26.51 -17.56
C GLY A 64 -1.76 26.21 -16.57
N TYR A 65 -0.53 26.51 -16.96
CA TYR A 65 0.65 26.50 -16.09
C TYR A 65 0.96 27.93 -15.67
N GLU A 66 1.03 28.18 -14.38
CA GLU A 66 1.41 29.46 -13.83
C GLU A 66 2.95 29.58 -13.85
N TYR A 67 3.49 30.53 -14.63
CA TYR A 67 4.92 30.74 -14.75
C TYR A 67 5.39 32.03 -14.03
N GLU A 68 4.49 32.89 -13.72
CA GLU A 68 4.69 34.10 -12.94
C GLU A 68 3.37 34.43 -12.21
N ASP A 69 3.42 35.10 -11.09
CA ASP A 69 2.25 35.41 -10.27
C ASP A 69 1.11 36.01 -11.09
N GLY A 70 -0.01 35.31 -11.17
CA GLY A 70 -1.18 35.64 -11.95
C GLY A 70 -1.05 35.51 -13.48
N LYS A 71 0.10 35.04 -14.01
CA LYS A 71 0.30 34.80 -15.44
C LYS A 71 0.31 33.32 -15.80
N TYR A 72 -0.55 32.95 -16.73
CA TYR A 72 -0.76 31.56 -17.13
C TYR A 72 -0.45 31.36 -18.61
N VAL A 73 0.23 30.25 -18.92
CA VAL A 73 0.28 29.72 -20.29
C VAL A 73 -0.73 28.59 -20.40
N VAL A 74 -1.65 28.70 -21.36
CA VAL A 74 -2.64 27.65 -21.64
C VAL A 74 -1.96 26.51 -22.40
N ILE A 75 -2.25 25.28 -22.00
CA ILE A 75 -1.70 24.06 -22.61
C ILE A 75 -2.86 23.24 -23.14
N ASP A 76 -2.87 23.03 -24.46
CA ASP A 76 -3.90 22.24 -25.12
C ASP A 76 -3.68 20.73 -24.92
N PRO A 77 -4.75 19.95 -24.78
CA PRO A 77 -4.65 18.48 -24.67
C PRO A 77 -3.90 17.84 -25.85
N GLU A 78 -3.97 18.42 -27.05
CA GLU A 78 -3.26 17.94 -28.24
C GLU A 78 -1.74 18.17 -28.14
N GLU A 79 -1.31 19.24 -27.47
CA GLU A 79 0.11 19.50 -27.21
C GLU A 79 0.67 18.47 -26.24
N ILE A 80 -0.08 18.13 -25.18
CA ILE A 80 0.29 17.06 -24.24
C ILE A 80 0.43 15.71 -24.95
N LYS A 81 -0.48 15.39 -25.89
CA LYS A 81 -0.39 14.15 -26.67
C LYS A 81 0.90 14.06 -27.50
N LYS A 82 1.37 15.19 -28.07
CA LYS A 82 2.60 15.21 -28.88
C LYS A 82 3.86 14.89 -28.08
N ILE A 83 3.88 15.21 -26.77
CA ILE A 83 5.01 14.95 -25.89
C ILE A 83 4.84 13.65 -25.07
N THR A 84 3.71 12.94 -25.26
CA THR A 84 3.46 11.70 -24.55
C THR A 84 4.40 10.60 -25.07
N PRO A 85 5.22 9.97 -24.23
CA PRO A 85 6.18 8.96 -24.62
C PRO A 85 5.51 7.71 -25.23
N GLU A 86 6.24 6.96 -26.07
CA GLU A 86 5.80 5.64 -26.57
C GLU A 86 5.58 4.62 -25.44
N SER A 87 6.22 4.81 -24.28
CA SER A 87 6.01 4.06 -23.03
C SER A 87 4.56 4.13 -22.50
N ALA A 88 3.68 4.92 -23.13
CA ALA A 88 2.25 4.93 -22.79
C ALA A 88 1.55 3.57 -23.02
N ARG A 89 2.10 2.70 -23.86
CA ARG A 89 1.56 1.37 -24.17
C ARG A 89 2.53 0.22 -23.89
N SER A 90 3.79 0.50 -23.59
CA SER A 90 4.77 -0.52 -23.27
C SER A 90 5.50 -0.17 -21.97
N MET A 91 5.76 -1.20 -21.18
CA MET A 91 6.56 -1.17 -19.98
C MET A 91 7.87 -1.89 -20.29
N GLU A 92 8.95 -1.15 -20.44
CA GLU A 92 10.25 -1.69 -20.74
C GLU A 92 11.00 -2.07 -19.46
N ILE A 93 11.43 -3.32 -19.34
CA ILE A 93 12.31 -3.75 -18.27
C ILE A 93 13.72 -3.23 -18.56
N LEU A 94 14.23 -2.40 -17.64
CA LEU A 94 15.54 -1.75 -17.75
C LEU A 94 16.63 -2.55 -17.04
N ALA A 95 16.31 -3.16 -15.89
CA ALA A 95 17.27 -3.87 -15.08
C ALA A 95 16.59 -4.92 -14.19
N PHE A 96 17.41 -5.89 -13.73
CA PHE A 96 17.04 -6.80 -12.64
C PHE A 96 18.01 -6.54 -11.48
N VAL A 97 17.45 -6.41 -10.28
CA VAL A 97 18.18 -6.08 -9.05
C VAL A 97 17.78 -7.01 -7.92
N ASN A 98 18.47 -6.97 -6.77
CA ASN A 98 18.03 -7.68 -5.57
C ASN A 98 16.96 -6.87 -4.85
N GLU A 99 15.89 -7.53 -4.35
CA GLU A 99 14.81 -6.84 -3.65
C GLU A 99 15.29 -6.03 -2.44
N PRO A 100 16.23 -6.50 -1.58
CA PRO A 100 16.74 -5.74 -0.43
C PRO A 100 17.46 -4.43 -0.77
N GLU A 101 17.87 -4.21 -2.02
CA GLU A 101 18.50 -2.96 -2.46
C GLU A 101 17.49 -1.81 -2.58
N ILE A 102 16.17 -2.12 -2.55
CA ILE A 102 15.11 -1.14 -2.75
C ILE A 102 14.44 -0.84 -1.41
N ASP A 103 14.60 0.40 -0.95
CA ASP A 103 13.94 0.85 0.28
C ASP A 103 12.42 0.97 0.06
N PRO A 104 11.58 0.40 0.95
CA PRO A 104 10.12 0.57 0.89
C PRO A 104 9.64 2.02 0.87
N LEU A 105 10.45 2.98 1.32
CA LEU A 105 10.16 4.41 1.24
C LEU A 105 9.92 4.90 -0.20
N PHE A 106 10.49 4.21 -1.18
CA PHE A 106 10.35 4.59 -2.59
C PHE A 106 9.00 4.20 -3.20
N PHE A 107 8.21 3.34 -2.55
CA PHE A 107 6.96 2.84 -3.10
C PHE A 107 5.81 3.82 -2.89
N ASP A 108 5.03 4.03 -3.96
CA ASP A 108 3.80 4.83 -3.95
C ASP A 108 2.56 3.94 -4.00
N SER A 109 2.24 3.38 -5.16
CA SER A 109 1.03 2.59 -5.39
C SER A 109 1.33 1.18 -5.86
N SER A 110 0.45 0.23 -5.54
CA SER A 110 0.63 -1.18 -5.87
C SER A 110 -0.44 -1.70 -6.82
N TYR A 111 -0.04 -2.56 -7.75
CA TYR A 111 -0.91 -3.16 -8.76
C TYR A 111 -0.61 -4.65 -8.93
N PHE A 112 -1.63 -5.43 -9.30
CA PHE A 112 -1.45 -6.78 -9.80
C PHE A 112 -1.27 -6.74 -11.32
N VAL A 113 -0.27 -7.46 -11.82
CA VAL A 113 0.00 -7.63 -13.25
C VAL A 113 -0.66 -8.91 -13.72
N VAL A 114 -1.62 -8.78 -14.62
CA VAL A 114 -2.39 -9.93 -15.12
C VAL A 114 -2.13 -10.10 -16.61
N PRO A 115 -1.64 -11.28 -17.07
CA PRO A 115 -1.41 -11.54 -18.50
C PRO A 115 -2.71 -11.61 -19.27
N GLU A 116 -2.68 -11.14 -20.53
CA GLU A 116 -3.82 -11.15 -21.43
C GLU A 116 -3.56 -12.09 -22.64
N GLY A 117 -4.57 -12.79 -23.08
CA GLY A 117 -4.52 -13.61 -24.30
C GLY A 117 -3.40 -14.66 -24.30
N GLU A 118 -2.61 -14.64 -25.36
CA GLU A 118 -1.51 -15.59 -25.60
C GLU A 118 -0.24 -15.29 -24.78
N GLY A 119 -0.19 -14.18 -24.07
CA GLY A 119 0.97 -13.76 -23.26
C GLY A 119 1.28 -14.64 -22.05
N LYS A 120 0.42 -15.59 -21.68
CA LYS A 120 0.53 -16.38 -20.45
C LYS A 120 1.85 -17.16 -20.35
N LYS A 121 2.32 -17.76 -21.44
CA LYS A 121 3.56 -18.55 -21.44
C LYS A 121 4.79 -17.67 -21.18
N ALA A 122 4.88 -16.54 -21.88
CA ALA A 122 5.97 -15.58 -21.68
C ALA A 122 5.94 -14.92 -20.31
N TYR A 123 4.73 -14.63 -19.79
CA TYR A 123 4.54 -14.14 -18.42
C TYR A 123 5.03 -15.16 -17.36
N GLN A 124 4.66 -16.43 -17.50
CA GLN A 124 5.10 -17.48 -16.57
C GLN A 124 6.62 -17.69 -16.66
N LEU A 125 7.22 -17.58 -17.85
CA LEU A 125 8.66 -17.66 -18.01
C LEU A 125 9.36 -16.52 -17.26
N LEU A 126 8.87 -15.27 -17.40
CA LEU A 126 9.41 -14.12 -16.68
C LEU A 126 9.27 -14.31 -15.17
N LEU A 127 8.08 -14.65 -14.67
CA LEU A 127 7.81 -14.89 -13.25
C LEU A 127 8.77 -15.94 -12.69
N LYS A 128 8.81 -17.12 -13.32
CA LYS A 128 9.67 -18.21 -12.86
C LYS A 128 11.16 -17.85 -12.87
N THR A 129 11.62 -17.12 -13.89
CA THR A 129 13.02 -16.69 -13.95
C THR A 129 13.36 -15.70 -12.86
N MET A 130 12.44 -14.80 -12.51
CA MET A 130 12.60 -13.87 -11.40
C MET A 130 12.67 -14.62 -10.05
N GLU A 131 11.79 -15.62 -9.85
CA GLU A 131 11.79 -16.49 -8.66
C GLU A 131 13.08 -17.31 -8.54
N ASP A 132 13.48 -18.03 -9.61
CA ASP A 132 14.64 -18.91 -9.63
C ASP A 132 15.96 -18.15 -9.42
N LYS A 133 16.01 -16.88 -9.81
CA LYS A 133 17.20 -16.00 -9.67
C LYS A 133 17.16 -15.11 -8.45
N ASP A 134 16.06 -15.10 -7.71
CA ASP A 134 15.82 -14.18 -6.60
C ASP A 134 16.04 -12.72 -7.04
N ARG A 135 15.40 -12.33 -8.14
CA ARG A 135 15.53 -11.01 -8.77
C ARG A 135 14.18 -10.36 -8.94
N VAL A 136 14.21 -9.04 -8.89
CA VAL A 136 13.10 -8.16 -9.17
C VAL A 136 13.45 -7.25 -10.34
N ALA A 137 12.44 -6.80 -11.08
CA ALA A 137 12.68 -6.00 -12.27
C ALA A 137 12.38 -4.53 -12.02
N ILE A 138 13.21 -3.65 -12.56
CA ILE A 138 12.96 -2.21 -12.66
C ILE A 138 12.54 -1.92 -14.09
N ALA A 139 11.44 -1.20 -14.24
CA ALA A 139 10.89 -0.82 -15.53
C ALA A 139 10.37 0.63 -15.53
N LYS A 140 10.02 1.13 -16.70
CA LYS A 140 9.32 2.41 -16.87
C LYS A 140 7.96 2.21 -17.49
N ILE A 141 6.99 2.97 -17.04
CA ILE A 141 5.63 2.95 -17.56
C ILE A 141 5.04 4.37 -17.56
N THR A 142 4.22 4.67 -18.56
CA THR A 142 3.42 5.91 -18.56
C THR A 142 1.97 5.59 -18.22
N MET A 143 1.46 6.20 -17.14
CA MET A 143 0.07 6.12 -16.71
C MET A 143 -0.46 7.53 -16.41
N HIS A 144 -1.69 7.83 -16.81
CA HIS A 144 -2.35 9.12 -16.54
C HIS A 144 -1.50 10.34 -16.96
N GLN A 145 -0.82 10.25 -18.10
CA GLN A 145 0.04 11.33 -18.64
C GLN A 145 1.30 11.61 -17.81
N ARG A 146 1.73 10.65 -16.99
CA ARG A 146 2.96 10.72 -16.21
C ARG A 146 3.77 9.43 -16.39
N GLU A 147 5.09 9.59 -16.56
CA GLU A 147 6.03 8.46 -16.50
C GLU A 147 6.30 8.09 -15.04
N TYR A 148 6.41 6.81 -14.78
CA TYR A 148 6.77 6.23 -13.48
C TYR A 148 7.90 5.23 -13.66
N THR A 149 8.87 5.25 -12.77
CA THR A 149 9.69 4.09 -12.53
C THR A 149 8.88 3.08 -11.72
N VAL A 150 8.92 1.82 -12.11
CA VAL A 150 8.16 0.77 -11.47
C VAL A 150 9.06 -0.39 -11.08
N PHE A 151 8.68 -1.04 -10.02
CA PHE A 151 9.29 -2.21 -9.44
C PHE A 151 8.35 -3.40 -9.59
N LEU A 152 8.80 -4.46 -10.28
CA LEU A 152 8.04 -5.68 -10.45
C LEU A 152 8.69 -6.79 -9.62
N ARG A 153 7.88 -7.49 -8.83
CA ARG A 153 8.34 -8.62 -8.03
C ARG A 153 7.40 -9.81 -8.12
N PRO A 154 7.91 -11.03 -7.94
CA PRO A 154 7.05 -12.18 -7.69
C PRO A 154 6.16 -11.94 -6.47
N TYR A 155 4.91 -12.31 -6.55
CA TYR A 155 3.96 -12.21 -5.45
C TYR A 155 2.87 -13.26 -5.60
N ASP A 156 2.75 -14.15 -4.61
CA ASP A 156 1.84 -15.28 -4.62
C ASP A 156 2.04 -16.13 -5.90
N HIS A 157 1.07 -16.20 -6.80
CA HIS A 157 1.17 -16.93 -8.07
C HIS A 157 1.28 -16.00 -9.29
N GLY A 158 1.78 -14.78 -9.10
CA GLY A 158 1.86 -13.77 -10.15
C GLY A 158 2.94 -12.72 -9.92
N ILE A 159 2.79 -11.59 -10.59
CA ILE A 159 3.68 -10.44 -10.46
C ILE A 159 2.90 -9.28 -9.85
N ALA A 160 3.46 -8.70 -8.79
CA ALA A 160 3.04 -7.41 -8.27
C ALA A 160 3.94 -6.31 -8.86
N LEU A 161 3.34 -5.18 -9.16
CA LEU A 161 4.01 -3.97 -9.61
C LEU A 161 3.80 -2.87 -8.57
N HIS A 162 4.87 -2.15 -8.25
CA HIS A 162 4.81 -0.96 -7.41
C HIS A 162 5.32 0.24 -8.19
N THR A 163 4.57 1.33 -8.23
CA THR A 163 5.09 2.61 -8.71
C THR A 163 6.04 3.19 -7.67
N MET A 164 7.07 3.87 -8.13
CA MET A 164 8.10 4.45 -7.28
C MET A 164 8.12 5.97 -7.41
N TYR A 165 8.44 6.64 -6.32
CA TYR A 165 8.81 8.05 -6.33
C TYR A 165 10.14 8.24 -7.06
N PHE A 166 10.32 9.35 -7.74
CA PHE A 166 11.62 9.77 -8.24
C PHE A 166 12.48 10.31 -7.09
N ALA A 167 13.81 10.27 -7.26
CA ALA A 167 14.75 10.72 -6.24
C ALA A 167 14.50 12.17 -5.76
N ASN A 168 14.03 13.05 -6.65
CA ASN A 168 13.69 14.44 -6.33
C ASN A 168 12.34 14.58 -5.59
N GLU A 169 11.54 13.54 -5.49
CA GLU A 169 10.28 13.52 -4.75
C GLU A 169 10.49 13.03 -3.30
N ILE A 170 11.58 12.34 -3.05
CA ILE A 170 11.96 11.89 -1.71
C ILE A 170 12.50 13.10 -0.94
N ARG A 171 11.84 13.37 0.18
CA ARG A 171 12.29 14.46 1.05
C ARG A 171 13.53 14.04 1.80
N GLU A 172 14.59 14.82 1.68
CA GLU A 172 15.69 14.73 2.63
C GLU A 172 15.16 15.04 4.02
N ALA A 173 15.64 14.32 5.03
CA ALA A 173 15.27 14.54 6.42
C ALA A 173 16.26 15.47 7.16
N PRO A 174 16.40 16.75 6.76
CA PRO A 174 17.30 17.67 7.43
C PRO A 174 16.70 17.99 8.81
N GLY A 175 17.27 17.42 9.83
CA GLY A 175 16.82 17.66 11.21
C GLY A 175 15.79 16.67 11.76
N TYR A 176 15.25 15.74 10.99
CA TYR A 176 14.54 14.59 11.54
C TYR A 176 15.60 13.56 11.97
N GLY A 177 15.96 13.52 13.23
CA GLY A 177 16.69 12.37 13.71
C GLY A 177 18.18 12.54 13.99
N LYS A 178 18.72 13.75 14.05
CA LYS A 178 19.93 13.94 14.88
C LYS A 178 19.47 13.95 16.34
N ILE A 179 19.07 12.75 16.82
CA ILE A 179 18.87 12.55 18.25
C ILE A 179 20.26 12.62 18.88
N GLU A 180 20.45 13.56 19.81
CA GLU A 180 21.68 13.60 20.59
C GLU A 180 21.90 12.24 21.25
N ASN A 181 23.15 11.78 21.26
CA ASN A 181 23.51 10.50 21.89
C ASN A 181 23.22 10.59 23.39
N VAL A 182 22.07 10.10 23.81
CA VAL A 182 21.69 9.96 25.22
C VAL A 182 22.31 8.67 25.76
N LYS A 183 22.99 8.76 26.89
CA LYS A 183 23.55 7.57 27.56
C LYS A 183 22.41 6.74 28.15
N LEU A 184 22.25 5.51 27.68
CA LEU A 184 21.31 4.54 28.22
C LEU A 184 22.05 3.64 29.23
N SER A 185 21.39 3.33 30.35
CA SER A 185 21.92 2.39 31.31
C SER A 185 21.72 0.94 30.85
N PRO A 186 22.61 -0.01 31.19
CA PRO A 186 22.43 -1.42 30.86
C PRO A 186 21.10 -2.01 31.38
N GLN A 187 20.59 -1.48 32.48
CA GLN A 187 19.32 -1.92 33.06
C GLN A 187 18.10 -1.48 32.20
N GLU A 188 18.14 -0.25 31.67
CA GLU A 188 17.10 0.26 30.76
C GLU A 188 17.06 -0.57 29.48
N ILE A 189 18.22 -0.83 28.89
CA ILE A 189 18.33 -1.65 27.68
C ILE A 189 17.75 -3.05 27.95
N LYS A 190 18.18 -3.72 29.03
CA LYS A 190 17.69 -5.05 29.38
C LYS A 190 16.16 -5.13 29.56
N LEU A 191 15.55 -4.13 30.20
CA LEU A 191 14.09 -4.09 30.38
C LEU A 191 13.37 -3.82 29.04
N ALA A 192 13.94 -2.97 28.20
CA ALA A 192 13.40 -2.72 26.86
C ALA A 192 13.46 -3.97 26.00
N ASP A 193 14.60 -4.69 25.98
CA ASP A 193 14.77 -5.97 25.27
C ASP A 193 13.70 -6.99 25.71
N GLN A 194 13.51 -7.16 27.04
CA GLN A 194 12.48 -8.06 27.55
C GLN A 194 11.07 -7.67 27.11
N LEU A 195 10.78 -6.37 27.02
CA LEU A 195 9.48 -5.89 26.56
C LEU A 195 9.28 -6.17 25.05
N VAL A 196 10.33 -5.93 24.25
CA VAL A 196 10.33 -6.24 22.81
C VAL A 196 10.11 -7.73 22.59
N ASP A 197 10.86 -8.60 23.29
CA ASP A 197 10.70 -10.06 23.19
C ASP A 197 9.28 -10.51 23.59
N ASN A 198 8.71 -9.93 24.63
CA ASN A 198 7.36 -10.24 25.08
C ASN A 198 6.27 -9.79 24.09
N LEU A 199 6.52 -8.74 23.31
CA LEU A 199 5.60 -8.21 22.31
C LEU A 199 5.87 -8.77 20.91
N SER A 200 6.98 -9.50 20.72
CA SER A 200 7.34 -10.09 19.44
C SER A 200 6.38 -11.21 19.06
N GLU A 201 5.80 -11.11 17.87
CA GLU A 201 4.90 -12.11 17.28
C GLU A 201 5.04 -12.15 15.78
N HIS A 202 4.54 -13.22 15.16
CA HIS A 202 4.44 -13.27 13.70
C HIS A 202 3.45 -12.24 13.18
N PHE A 203 3.86 -11.48 12.15
CA PHE A 203 3.00 -10.48 11.54
C PHE A 203 1.77 -11.12 10.90
N ASN A 204 0.60 -10.63 11.27
CA ASN A 204 -0.68 -11.04 10.68
C ASN A 204 -1.53 -9.78 10.40
N LEU A 205 -1.57 -9.38 9.12
CA LEU A 205 -2.31 -8.18 8.70
C LEU A 205 -3.79 -8.18 9.14
N LYS A 206 -4.41 -9.36 9.25
CA LYS A 206 -5.82 -9.49 9.64
C LYS A 206 -6.11 -9.09 11.09
N LYS A 207 -5.08 -8.96 11.94
CA LYS A 207 -5.22 -8.46 13.32
C LYS A 207 -5.37 -6.94 13.37
N TYR A 208 -4.93 -6.23 12.34
CA TYR A 208 -4.91 -4.77 12.29
C TYR A 208 -6.09 -4.29 11.43
N HIS A 209 -7.03 -3.60 12.06
CA HIS A 209 -8.20 -3.03 11.40
C HIS A 209 -8.45 -1.61 11.87
N ASP A 210 -9.17 -0.84 11.06
CA ASP A 210 -9.51 0.55 11.38
C ASP A 210 -10.65 0.57 12.41
N GLU A 211 -10.27 0.79 13.69
CA GLU A 211 -11.24 0.92 14.77
C GLU A 211 -12.12 2.17 14.62
N PHE A 212 -11.57 3.26 14.05
CA PHE A 212 -12.35 4.46 13.81
C PHE A 212 -13.48 4.20 12.82
N GLU A 213 -13.18 3.51 11.72
CA GLU A 213 -14.18 3.11 10.72
C GLU A 213 -15.27 2.22 11.34
N THR A 214 -14.87 1.26 12.17
CA THR A 214 -15.80 0.37 12.88
C THR A 214 -16.74 1.17 13.79
N ARG A 215 -16.19 2.11 14.56
CA ARG A 215 -16.98 3.00 15.45
C ARG A 215 -17.86 3.96 14.65
N LEU A 216 -17.37 4.47 13.53
CA LEU A 216 -18.14 5.35 12.64
C LEU A 216 -19.34 4.62 12.04
N LYS A 217 -19.18 3.38 11.58
CA LYS A 217 -20.28 2.54 11.10
C LYS A 217 -21.33 2.30 12.19
N ALA A 218 -20.89 1.96 13.40
CA ALA A 218 -21.79 1.79 14.54
C ALA A 218 -22.55 3.08 14.89
N LEU A 219 -21.91 4.25 14.83
CA LEU A 219 -22.54 5.54 15.04
C LEU A 219 -23.62 5.81 13.97
N ILE A 220 -23.33 5.53 12.70
CA ILE A 220 -24.27 5.70 11.59
C ILE A 220 -25.50 4.81 11.80
N GLU A 221 -25.30 3.54 12.12
CA GLU A 221 -26.39 2.60 12.40
C GLU A 221 -27.25 3.02 13.60
N ALA A 222 -26.62 3.48 14.69
CA ALA A 222 -27.36 3.97 15.84
C ALA A 222 -28.20 5.19 15.51
N LYS A 223 -27.64 6.15 14.76
CA LYS A 223 -28.36 7.34 14.30
C LYS A 223 -29.51 7.00 13.36
N GLN A 224 -29.36 6.02 12.48
CA GLN A 224 -30.45 5.52 11.62
C GLN A 224 -31.60 4.94 12.46
N LYS A 225 -31.28 4.30 13.60
CA LYS A 225 -32.26 3.72 14.54
C LYS A 225 -32.73 4.71 15.61
N GLY A 226 -32.42 6.00 15.51
CA GLY A 226 -32.77 7.03 16.48
C GLY A 226 -32.12 6.88 17.86
N ARG A 227 -31.00 6.16 17.98
CA ARG A 227 -30.29 5.94 19.23
C ARG A 227 -29.11 6.88 19.35
N GLU A 228 -28.82 7.35 20.56
CA GLU A 228 -27.57 8.07 20.87
C GLU A 228 -26.47 7.09 21.27
N ILE A 229 -25.26 7.33 20.81
CA ILE A 229 -24.06 6.59 21.27
C ILE A 229 -23.36 7.43 22.31
N ALA A 230 -23.06 6.84 23.46
CA ALA A 230 -22.23 7.44 24.48
C ALA A 230 -20.80 7.69 23.96
N ALA A 231 -20.22 8.83 24.31
CA ALA A 231 -18.86 9.17 23.94
C ALA A 231 -17.90 8.11 24.50
N THR A 232 -16.98 7.63 23.66
CA THR A 232 -15.94 6.70 24.10
C THR A 232 -14.99 7.45 25.06
N PRO A 233 -14.71 6.93 26.25
CA PRO A 233 -13.75 7.54 27.15
C PRO A 233 -12.39 7.68 26.46
N ARG A 234 -11.79 8.86 26.53
CA ARG A 234 -10.41 9.04 26.07
C ARG A 234 -9.49 8.30 27.03
N PRO A 235 -8.59 7.43 26.55
CA PRO A 235 -7.59 6.84 27.43
C PRO A 235 -6.72 7.96 27.99
N GLU A 236 -6.64 8.06 29.30
CA GLU A 236 -5.70 8.95 29.98
C GLU A 236 -4.28 8.53 29.60
N ARG A 237 -3.53 9.44 28.99
CA ARG A 237 -2.10 9.25 28.77
C ARG A 237 -1.43 9.31 30.13
N ALA A 238 -0.86 8.20 30.58
CA ALA A 238 0.00 8.20 31.75
C ALA A 238 1.17 9.17 31.52
N PRO A 239 1.41 10.14 32.41
CA PRO A 239 2.60 10.99 32.32
C PRO A 239 3.84 10.11 32.42
N VAL A 240 4.76 10.20 31.46
CA VAL A 240 6.05 9.50 31.52
C VAL A 240 6.94 10.30 32.47
N ILE A 241 6.84 10.01 33.77
CA ILE A 241 7.64 10.68 34.82
C ILE A 241 8.93 9.87 35.11
N ASP A 242 8.88 8.53 34.96
CA ASP A 242 9.99 7.62 35.17
C ASP A 242 9.94 6.49 34.12
N MET A 243 10.93 6.47 33.25
CA MET A 243 11.02 5.47 32.19
C MET A 243 11.18 4.04 32.75
N MET A 244 11.98 3.87 33.83
CA MET A 244 12.20 2.58 34.45
C MET A 244 10.91 2.04 35.11
N ALA A 245 10.16 2.88 35.79
CA ALA A 245 8.87 2.51 36.39
C ALA A 245 7.83 2.19 35.31
N ALA A 246 7.84 2.94 34.19
CA ALA A 246 6.97 2.68 33.04
C ALA A 246 7.26 1.34 32.35
N LEU A 247 8.55 1.02 32.12
CA LEU A 247 8.98 -0.26 31.55
C LEU A 247 8.57 -1.45 32.44
N LYS A 248 8.83 -1.39 33.76
CA LYS A 248 8.41 -2.44 34.70
C LYS A 248 6.90 -2.66 34.69
N LYS A 249 6.12 -1.58 34.75
CA LYS A 249 4.65 -1.66 34.72
C LYS A 249 4.11 -2.24 33.41
N SER A 250 4.78 -1.94 32.28
CA SER A 250 4.42 -2.48 30.97
C SER A 250 4.71 -3.98 30.89
N LEU A 251 5.83 -4.44 31.42
CA LEU A 251 6.16 -5.87 31.52
C LEU A 251 5.15 -6.64 32.37
N GLU A 252 4.74 -6.09 33.53
CA GLU A 252 3.72 -6.70 34.39
C GLU A 252 2.36 -6.84 33.67
N LYS A 253 1.93 -5.79 32.98
CA LYS A 253 0.67 -5.83 32.19
C LYS A 253 0.72 -6.85 31.07
N THR A 254 1.83 -6.95 30.35
CA THR A 254 2.00 -7.90 29.25
C THR A 254 2.01 -9.34 29.77
N ALA A 255 2.62 -9.59 30.93
CA ALA A 255 2.62 -10.90 31.60
C ALA A 255 1.21 -11.31 32.07
N GLN A 256 0.41 -10.36 32.55
CA GLN A 256 -0.99 -10.63 32.97
C GLN A 256 -1.91 -10.87 31.78
N GLY A 257 -1.76 -10.11 30.67
CA GLY A 257 -2.56 -10.29 29.46
C GLY A 257 -2.36 -11.65 28.78
N ARG A 258 -1.18 -12.24 28.87
CA ARG A 258 -0.92 -13.61 28.38
C ARG A 258 -1.63 -14.70 29.20
N LYS A 259 -1.93 -14.49 30.48
CA LYS A 259 -2.63 -15.45 31.35
C LYS A 259 -4.15 -15.51 31.12
N THR A 260 -4.73 -14.50 30.47
CA THR A 260 -6.19 -14.40 30.26
C THR A 260 -6.66 -14.78 28.86
N SER A 261 -5.78 -15.11 27.94
CA SER A 261 -6.16 -15.66 26.63
C SER A 261 -6.28 -17.16 26.71
N PRO A 262 -7.47 -17.78 26.54
CA PRO A 262 -7.59 -19.22 26.51
C PRO A 262 -6.90 -19.76 25.24
N HIS A 263 -5.92 -20.62 25.42
CA HIS A 263 -5.32 -21.45 24.40
C HIS A 263 -6.42 -22.35 23.78
N THR A 264 -7.01 -21.94 22.68
CA THR A 264 -7.73 -22.85 21.80
C THR A 264 -6.65 -23.63 21.01
N GLY A 265 -6.25 -24.76 21.59
CA GLY A 265 -5.37 -25.72 20.95
C GLY A 265 -6.05 -26.30 19.72
N LEU A 266 -5.66 -25.88 18.53
CA LEU A 266 -5.90 -26.66 17.31
C LEU A 266 -4.79 -27.69 17.22
N HIS A 267 -5.15 -28.93 17.56
CA HIS A 267 -4.39 -30.13 17.22
C HIS A 267 -4.32 -30.24 15.69
N THR A 268 -3.20 -29.84 15.10
CA THR A 268 -2.87 -30.25 13.73
C THR A 268 -2.31 -31.65 13.78
N GLY A 269 -3.15 -32.62 13.41
CA GLY A 269 -2.73 -34.00 13.19
C GLY A 269 -1.67 -34.04 12.09
N ARG A 270 -0.49 -34.50 12.47
CA ARG A 270 0.62 -34.82 11.57
C ARG A 270 0.32 -36.21 11.00
N GLU A 271 -0.24 -36.28 9.80
CA GLU A 271 -0.25 -37.54 9.05
C GLU A 271 1.16 -37.77 8.48
N ALA A 272 1.80 -38.79 9.06
CA ALA A 272 3.04 -39.33 8.55
C ALA A 272 2.70 -40.25 7.36
N SER A 273 3.04 -39.86 6.13
CA SER A 273 2.99 -40.77 4.99
C SER A 273 4.18 -41.72 5.03
N ALA A 274 3.89 -42.95 5.30
CA ALA A 274 4.83 -44.05 5.23
C ALA A 274 5.19 -44.36 3.76
N HIS A 275 6.46 -44.25 3.44
CA HIS A 275 7.04 -44.62 2.16
C HIS A 275 7.23 -46.14 2.15
N GLU A 276 6.34 -46.88 1.52
CA GLU A 276 6.43 -48.34 1.34
C GLU A 276 7.36 -48.63 0.14
N LYS A 277 8.55 -49.17 0.48
CA LYS A 277 9.48 -49.74 -0.49
C LYS A 277 8.92 -51.09 -1.00
N ARG A 278 8.53 -51.14 -2.26
CA ARG A 278 8.21 -52.40 -2.94
C ARG A 278 9.41 -52.89 -3.74
N THR A 279 10.07 -53.89 -3.15
CA THR A 279 11.15 -54.66 -3.74
C THR A 279 10.67 -55.42 -4.98
N ARG A 280 11.41 -55.27 -6.08
CA ARG A 280 11.32 -56.12 -7.25
C ARG A 280 11.81 -57.52 -6.92
N ARG A 281 11.02 -58.55 -7.16
CA ARG A 281 11.50 -59.91 -7.40
C ARG A 281 11.33 -60.28 -8.87
N LYS A 282 12.44 -60.80 -9.46
CA LYS A 282 12.58 -61.45 -10.76
C LYS A 282 11.86 -62.78 -10.78
N ALA A 283 11.35 -63.20 -11.89
CA ALA A 283 11.47 -64.49 -12.61
C ALA A 283 10.35 -64.55 -13.67
N SER A 284 10.62 -64.79 -14.75
CA SER A 284 10.97 -65.63 -15.91
C SER A 284 10.50 -64.98 -17.17
#